data_8e3e303bdd0169323459b81ba4c6f0c3
#
_entry.id   8e3e303bdd0169323459b81ba4c6f0c3
#
_cell.length_a   1.000
_cell.length_b   1.000
_cell.length_c   1.000
_cell.angle_alpha   90.00
_cell.angle_beta   90.00
_cell.angle_gamma   90.00
#
_symmetry.space_group_name_H-M   'P 1'
#
loop_
_entity.id
_entity.type
_entity.pdbx_description
1 polymer ?
#
loop_
_entity_poly.entity_id
_entity_poly.type
_entity_poly.pdbx_seq_one_letter_code
_entity_poly.pdbx_strand_id
1 'polypeptide(L)'
;MRLVGDLPSFDDLPEVPGLGLRHAWGVFGDDDRVGTVNLLTAERVRAAAAGVRSGEVVSLDLPLDLPDPPLFGRQPYRHHVFALSRNEMDDRVDNFHLQGSTQWDALGHVRCREHGFWGGRTDDPSSERNELGIEHWAARGIVGRGVLVDVAASLARRGRPFDALSPTVITAADLDAALAAQGTTLATGDVLCVRTGWVGAYRQLTAAARIAYAEAPTCAGLSAAEATARWLWDAHVAALVCDNPAVEVVPGDPAVGSLHRRLIPLLGFALGEMFDFETLAQRCRVRGDWTFLFSAAPLKVPGGVGSPGNALAIM
;
A
#
# COMPACT_ATOMS: atom_id res chain seq x y z
N MET A 1 11.47 -7.62 23.61
CA MET A 1 10.48 -6.82 22.87
C MET A 1 10.58 -5.40 23.40
N ARG A 2 11.32 -4.52 22.73
CA ARG A 2 11.33 -3.10 23.09
C ARG A 2 9.93 -2.55 22.87
N LEU A 3 9.40 -1.83 23.84
CA LEU A 3 8.14 -1.10 23.73
C LEU A 3 8.29 -0.09 22.58
N VAL A 4 7.35 -0.09 21.63
CA VAL A 4 7.27 0.84 20.50
C VAL A 4 6.83 2.22 21.03
N GLY A 5 7.54 2.74 22.03
CA GLY A 5 7.23 4.03 22.67
C GLY A 5 8.00 5.22 22.07
N ASP A 6 9.21 4.98 21.63
CA ASP A 6 10.12 6.03 21.18
C ASP A 6 10.80 5.61 19.87
N LEU A 7 10.08 5.69 18.74
CA LEU A 7 10.72 5.59 17.43
C LEU A 7 11.61 6.82 17.22
N PRO A 8 12.81 6.65 16.67
CA PRO A 8 13.66 7.78 16.30
C PRO A 8 12.96 8.65 15.25
N SER A 9 13.22 9.95 15.26
CA SER A 9 12.82 10.81 14.16
C SER A 9 13.56 10.39 12.88
N PHE A 10 13.07 10.79 11.73
CA PHE A 10 13.74 10.49 10.47
C PHE A 10 15.19 10.98 10.46
N ASP A 11 15.47 12.16 11.06
CA ASP A 11 16.81 12.73 11.12
C ASP A 11 17.76 11.98 12.04
N ASP A 12 17.25 11.23 13.00
CA ASP A 12 18.04 10.40 13.92
C ASP A 12 18.36 9.01 13.33
N LEU A 13 17.77 8.65 12.19
CA LEU A 13 18.05 7.39 11.51
C LEU A 13 19.47 7.39 10.92
N PRO A 14 20.19 6.25 11.00
CA PRO A 14 21.50 6.12 10.36
C PRO A 14 21.39 6.20 8.83
N GLU A 15 22.50 6.57 8.19
CA GLU A 15 22.61 6.62 6.72
C GLU A 15 23.22 5.33 6.18
N VAL A 16 22.73 4.91 5.01
CA VAL A 16 23.38 3.86 4.24
C VAL A 16 24.72 4.38 3.72
N PRO A 17 25.84 3.74 4.04
CA PRO A 17 27.15 4.22 3.62
C PRO A 17 27.25 4.45 2.10
N GLY A 18 27.69 5.64 1.72
CA GLY A 18 27.88 6.03 0.31
C GLY A 18 26.64 6.42 -0.48
N LEU A 19 25.43 6.31 0.10
CA LEU A 19 24.17 6.72 -0.58
C LEU A 19 23.56 8.01 -0.06
N GLY A 20 23.86 8.43 1.18
CA GLY A 20 23.19 9.56 1.82
C GLY A 20 21.68 9.33 2.03
N LEU A 21 21.24 8.06 2.04
CA LEU A 21 19.86 7.67 2.31
C LEU A 21 19.76 7.07 3.70
N ARG A 22 18.71 7.43 4.43
CA ARG A 22 18.49 6.94 5.79
C ARG A 22 17.78 5.60 5.81
N HIS A 23 18.07 4.77 6.83
CA HIS A 23 17.44 3.47 7.02
C HIS A 23 17.04 3.23 8.48
N ALA A 24 16.00 2.43 8.67
CA ALA A 24 15.47 2.05 9.99
C ALA A 24 15.83 0.60 10.37
N TRP A 25 16.89 0.04 9.78
CA TRP A 25 17.32 -1.34 10.08
C TRP A 25 17.66 -1.45 11.57
N GLY A 26 17.19 -2.51 12.20
CA GLY A 26 17.37 -2.74 13.63
C GLY A 26 16.42 -1.98 14.55
N VAL A 27 15.64 -1.00 14.07
CA VAL A 27 14.68 -0.25 14.91
C VAL A 27 13.64 -1.20 15.53
N PHE A 28 13.19 -2.20 14.80
CA PHE A 28 12.26 -3.23 15.30
C PHE A 28 12.95 -4.51 15.74
N GLY A 29 14.29 -4.54 15.75
CA GLY A 29 15.14 -5.68 16.07
C GLY A 29 15.89 -6.21 14.84
N ASP A 30 17.04 -6.83 15.07
CA ASP A 30 17.95 -7.27 13.98
C ASP A 30 17.33 -8.38 13.11
N ASP A 31 16.51 -9.24 13.71
CA ASP A 31 15.81 -10.34 13.02
C ASP A 31 14.40 -9.97 12.55
N ASP A 32 14.05 -8.67 12.54
CA ASP A 32 12.70 -8.24 12.15
C ASP A 32 12.39 -8.60 10.70
N ARG A 33 11.17 -9.11 10.48
CA ARG A 33 10.62 -9.53 9.18
C ARG A 33 9.27 -8.89 8.88
N VAL A 34 8.89 -7.90 9.67
CA VAL A 34 7.54 -7.33 9.69
C VAL A 34 7.54 -5.84 9.40
N GLY A 35 8.63 -5.13 9.71
CA GLY A 35 8.80 -3.70 9.47
C GLY A 35 7.81 -2.85 10.26
N THR A 36 7.30 -1.78 9.64
CA THR A 36 6.38 -0.83 10.28
C THR A 36 5.05 -1.45 10.73
N VAL A 37 4.66 -2.63 10.20
CA VAL A 37 3.48 -3.38 10.69
C VAL A 37 3.62 -3.75 12.17
N ASN A 38 4.83 -3.76 12.75
CA ASN A 38 5.05 -3.86 14.18
C ASN A 38 4.32 -2.78 15.00
N LEU A 39 4.01 -1.64 14.40
CA LEU A 39 3.27 -0.55 15.04
C LEU A 39 1.80 -0.89 15.30
N LEU A 40 1.24 -1.91 14.66
CA LEU A 40 -0.13 -2.40 14.90
C LEU A 40 -0.19 -3.25 16.18
N THR A 41 -0.01 -2.64 17.33
CA THR A 41 -0.04 -3.36 18.62
C THR A 41 -1.46 -3.82 18.97
N ALA A 42 -1.58 -4.85 19.84
CA ALA A 42 -2.88 -5.32 20.30
C ALA A 42 -3.73 -4.22 20.95
N GLU A 43 -3.09 -3.25 21.60
CA GLU A 43 -3.76 -2.09 22.18
C GLU A 43 -4.38 -1.20 21.10
N ARG A 44 -3.60 -0.88 20.03
CA ARG A 44 -4.07 -0.06 18.91
C ARG A 44 -5.18 -0.76 18.12
N VAL A 45 -5.07 -2.08 17.94
CA VAL A 45 -6.14 -2.89 17.31
C VAL A 45 -7.42 -2.81 18.13
N ARG A 46 -7.34 -2.97 19.48
CA ARG A 46 -8.52 -2.85 20.35
C ARG A 46 -9.12 -1.44 20.30
N ALA A 47 -8.29 -0.40 20.29
CA ALA A 47 -8.75 0.98 20.16
C ALA A 47 -9.46 1.23 18.82
N ALA A 48 -8.90 0.72 17.73
CA ALA A 48 -9.51 0.80 16.39
C ALA A 48 -10.85 0.07 16.33
N ALA A 49 -10.93 -1.15 16.88
CA ALA A 49 -12.17 -1.92 16.94
C ALA A 49 -13.26 -1.23 17.79
N ALA A 50 -12.88 -0.56 18.89
CA ALA A 50 -13.81 0.23 19.71
C ALA A 50 -14.35 1.49 18.98
N GLY A 51 -13.68 1.89 17.89
CA GLY A 51 -14.11 3.00 17.01
C GLY A 51 -15.23 2.63 16.03
N VAL A 52 -15.52 1.34 15.82
CA VAL A 52 -16.60 0.87 14.94
C VAL A 52 -17.95 1.35 15.47
N ARG A 53 -18.76 2.00 14.62
CA ARG A 53 -20.04 2.59 15.02
C ARG A 53 -21.24 1.93 14.34
N SER A 54 -21.18 1.79 13.02
CA SER A 54 -22.31 1.26 12.23
C SER A 54 -22.20 -0.26 11.99
N GLY A 55 -21.00 -0.81 11.99
CA GLY A 55 -20.74 -2.18 11.56
C GLY A 55 -20.84 -2.36 10.04
N GLU A 56 -20.98 -1.28 9.26
CA GLU A 56 -20.96 -1.36 7.80
C GLU A 56 -19.58 -1.83 7.33
N VAL A 57 -19.56 -2.83 6.44
CA VAL A 57 -18.33 -3.42 5.89
C VAL A 57 -18.20 -3.02 4.42
N VAL A 58 -17.06 -2.49 4.05
CA VAL A 58 -16.71 -2.11 2.67
C VAL A 58 -15.50 -2.91 2.25
N SER A 59 -15.61 -3.68 1.15
CA SER A 59 -14.45 -4.32 0.51
C SER A 59 -13.58 -3.26 -0.14
N LEU A 60 -12.28 -3.40 0.03
CA LEU A 60 -11.27 -2.48 -0.51
C LEU A 60 -10.50 -3.10 -1.69
N ASP A 61 -10.93 -4.26 -2.19
CA ASP A 61 -10.26 -4.95 -3.27
C ASP A 61 -10.96 -4.74 -4.61
N LEU A 62 -10.19 -4.60 -5.66
CA LEU A 62 -10.66 -4.79 -7.03
C LEU A 62 -10.93 -6.28 -7.29
N PRO A 63 -11.83 -6.62 -8.23
CA PRO A 63 -11.86 -7.96 -8.80
C PRO A 63 -10.49 -8.37 -9.33
N LEU A 64 -10.13 -9.65 -9.20
CA LEU A 64 -8.80 -10.16 -9.57
C LEU A 64 -8.47 -10.02 -11.06
N ASP A 65 -9.49 -9.87 -11.90
CA ASP A 65 -9.36 -9.62 -13.35
C ASP A 65 -9.25 -8.14 -13.72
N LEU A 66 -9.11 -7.26 -12.74
CA LEU A 66 -8.82 -5.84 -12.95
C LEU A 66 -7.44 -5.47 -12.37
N PRO A 67 -6.65 -4.64 -13.07
CA PRO A 67 -6.85 -4.04 -14.41
C PRO A 67 -6.87 -5.07 -15.55
N ASP A 68 -7.67 -4.80 -16.59
CA ASP A 68 -7.73 -5.61 -17.81
C ASP A 68 -7.50 -4.72 -19.05
N PRO A 69 -6.40 -4.94 -19.82
CA PRO A 69 -5.29 -5.88 -19.56
C PRO A 69 -4.49 -5.57 -18.29
N PRO A 70 -3.80 -6.57 -17.69
CA PRO A 70 -2.92 -6.34 -16.56
C PRO A 70 -1.80 -5.35 -16.88
N LEU A 71 -1.43 -4.54 -15.89
CA LEU A 71 -0.37 -3.53 -16.03
C LEU A 71 1.03 -4.15 -15.89
N PHE A 72 2.05 -3.40 -16.36
CA PHE A 72 3.46 -3.73 -16.18
C PHE A 72 3.89 -5.09 -16.78
N GLY A 73 3.27 -5.48 -17.89
CA GLY A 73 3.65 -6.69 -18.65
C GLY A 73 3.26 -8.02 -17.98
N ARG A 74 2.42 -7.98 -16.95
CA ARG A 74 1.90 -9.20 -16.31
C ARG A 74 0.96 -9.96 -17.26
N GLN A 75 0.90 -11.30 -17.10
CA GLN A 75 0.01 -12.14 -17.91
C GLN A 75 -1.43 -12.04 -17.41
N PRO A 76 -2.43 -12.13 -18.31
CA PRO A 76 -3.83 -12.17 -17.92
C PRO A 76 -4.13 -13.35 -17.01
N TYR A 77 -4.83 -13.06 -15.93
CA TYR A 77 -5.42 -14.03 -15.02
C TYR A 77 -6.41 -14.95 -15.76
N ARG A 78 -6.36 -16.24 -15.50
CA ARG A 78 -7.26 -17.22 -16.10
C ARG A 78 -7.91 -18.10 -15.03
N HIS A 79 -9.21 -17.95 -14.88
CA HIS A 79 -10.02 -18.73 -13.97
C HIS A 79 -10.72 -19.85 -14.72
N HIS A 80 -10.61 -21.08 -14.22
CA HIS A 80 -11.23 -22.28 -14.79
C HIS A 80 -12.12 -22.91 -13.74
N VAL A 81 -13.41 -23.01 -14.05
CA VAL A 81 -14.38 -23.76 -13.26
C VAL A 81 -14.69 -25.06 -13.97
N PHE A 82 -14.67 -26.19 -13.26
CA PHE A 82 -14.91 -27.53 -13.84
C PHE A 82 -15.66 -28.44 -12.86
N ALA A 83 -16.37 -29.43 -13.41
CA ALA A 83 -17.09 -30.42 -12.60
C ALA A 83 -16.12 -31.48 -12.10
N LEU A 84 -16.09 -31.73 -10.79
CA LEU A 84 -15.46 -32.91 -10.19
C LEU A 84 -16.37 -34.10 -10.23
N SER A 85 -17.69 -33.93 -10.04
CA SER A 85 -18.70 -34.95 -10.07
C SER A 85 -20.02 -34.34 -10.56
N ARG A 86 -21.10 -35.17 -10.56
CA ARG A 86 -22.45 -34.69 -10.90
C ARG A 86 -22.93 -33.54 -9.98
N ASN A 87 -22.44 -33.48 -8.74
CA ASN A 87 -22.94 -32.56 -7.71
C ASN A 87 -21.88 -31.59 -7.20
N GLU A 88 -20.65 -31.63 -7.73
CA GLU A 88 -19.51 -30.87 -7.20
C GLU A 88 -18.75 -30.12 -8.32
N MET A 89 -18.47 -28.91 -8.07
CA MET A 89 -17.61 -28.06 -8.92
C MET A 89 -16.33 -27.72 -8.16
N ASP A 90 -15.25 -27.54 -8.90
CA ASP A 90 -13.98 -27.04 -8.39
C ASP A 90 -13.45 -25.98 -9.35
N ASP A 91 -12.46 -25.24 -8.91
CA ASP A 91 -11.84 -24.23 -9.74
C ASP A 91 -10.33 -24.13 -9.52
N ARG A 92 -9.64 -23.57 -10.52
CA ARG A 92 -8.23 -23.25 -10.46
C ARG A 92 -7.95 -21.96 -11.18
N VAL A 93 -6.82 -21.37 -10.86
CA VAL A 93 -6.33 -20.12 -11.45
C VAL A 93 -4.97 -20.34 -12.08
N ASP A 94 -4.84 -20.01 -13.36
CA ASP A 94 -3.57 -19.96 -14.07
C ASP A 94 -3.09 -18.48 -14.20
N ASN A 95 -1.78 -18.26 -14.33
CA ASN A 95 -1.15 -16.95 -14.45
C ASN A 95 -1.52 -16.00 -13.31
N PHE A 96 -1.62 -16.51 -12.10
CA PHE A 96 -1.97 -15.70 -10.93
C PHE A 96 -0.76 -14.88 -10.45
N HIS A 97 -0.61 -13.66 -10.98
CA HIS A 97 0.34 -12.70 -10.45
C HIS A 97 -0.20 -12.11 -9.15
N LEU A 98 0.47 -12.39 -8.03
CA LEU A 98 0.05 -11.95 -6.69
C LEU A 98 -0.05 -10.41 -6.54
N GLN A 99 0.59 -9.69 -7.46
CA GLN A 99 0.60 -8.22 -7.54
C GLN A 99 -0.10 -7.72 -8.82
N GLY A 100 -1.02 -8.50 -9.38
CA GLY A 100 -1.73 -8.18 -10.63
C GLY A 100 -2.96 -7.29 -10.48
N SER A 101 -3.52 -7.21 -9.28
CA SER A 101 -4.70 -6.42 -8.91
C SER A 101 -4.43 -5.68 -7.60
N THR A 102 -5.44 -5.40 -6.77
CA THR A 102 -5.22 -4.89 -5.41
C THR A 102 -4.21 -5.75 -4.67
N GLN A 103 -3.17 -5.15 -4.12
CA GLN A 103 -1.99 -5.89 -3.68
C GLN A 103 -1.30 -5.29 -2.47
N TRP A 104 -0.48 -6.13 -1.82
CA TRP A 104 0.56 -5.77 -0.88
C TRP A 104 1.93 -6.10 -1.45
N ASP A 105 2.87 -5.19 -1.26
CA ASP A 105 4.30 -5.41 -1.53
C ASP A 105 5.02 -5.78 -0.24
N ALA A 106 5.51 -7.02 -0.18
CA ALA A 106 6.27 -7.52 0.97
C ALA A 106 7.67 -6.89 1.05
N LEU A 107 8.32 -7.03 2.20
CA LEU A 107 9.66 -6.48 2.45
C LEU A 107 10.76 -7.06 1.54
N GLY A 108 10.51 -8.21 0.91
CA GLY A 108 11.37 -8.83 -0.09
C GLY A 108 11.06 -8.44 -1.53
N HIS A 109 10.13 -7.50 -1.77
CA HIS A 109 9.74 -7.10 -3.13
C HIS A 109 10.76 -6.20 -3.82
N VAL A 110 11.26 -5.18 -3.13
CA VAL A 110 12.19 -4.18 -3.67
C VAL A 110 13.49 -4.16 -2.89
N ARG A 111 14.61 -4.09 -3.60
CA ARG A 111 15.94 -3.94 -3.00
C ARG A 111 16.52 -2.55 -3.22
N CYS A 112 17.34 -2.09 -2.29
CA CYS A 112 18.13 -0.87 -2.41
C CYS A 112 19.48 -1.21 -3.03
N ARG A 113 19.53 -1.38 -4.35
CA ARG A 113 20.76 -1.70 -5.11
C ARG A 113 21.57 -2.83 -4.43
N GLU A 114 22.89 -2.65 -4.29
CA GLU A 114 23.81 -3.57 -3.62
C GLU A 114 23.60 -3.69 -2.10
N HIS A 115 22.88 -2.76 -1.49
CA HIS A 115 22.63 -2.73 -0.04
C HIS A 115 21.48 -3.67 0.40
N GLY A 116 20.82 -4.33 -0.56
CA GLY A 116 19.87 -5.39 -0.27
C GLY A 116 18.45 -4.94 0.03
N PHE A 117 17.70 -5.82 0.67
CA PHE A 117 16.32 -5.68 1.12
C PHE A 117 16.24 -5.17 2.55
N TRP A 118 15.06 -5.20 3.18
CA TRP A 118 14.88 -4.83 4.57
C TRP A 118 15.87 -5.50 5.51
N GLY A 119 16.44 -4.71 6.41
CA GLY A 119 17.48 -5.17 7.33
C GLY A 119 18.85 -5.36 6.69
N GLY A 120 19.08 -4.85 5.46
CA GLY A 120 20.34 -5.00 4.74
C GLY A 120 20.60 -6.41 4.22
N ARG A 121 19.56 -7.25 4.08
CA ARG A 121 19.68 -8.62 3.58
C ARG A 121 19.93 -8.61 2.08
N THR A 122 20.99 -9.34 1.66
CA THR A 122 21.44 -9.37 0.25
C THR A 122 21.11 -10.66 -0.48
N ASP A 123 20.56 -11.66 0.21
CA ASP A 123 20.21 -12.95 -0.37
C ASP A 123 19.17 -12.78 -1.49
N ASP A 124 19.29 -13.58 -2.55
CA ASP A 124 18.41 -13.51 -3.71
C ASP A 124 17.12 -14.29 -3.46
N PRO A 125 15.97 -13.63 -3.35
CA PRO A 125 14.67 -14.29 -3.10
C PRO A 125 14.27 -15.30 -4.18
N SER A 126 14.86 -15.24 -5.38
CA SER A 126 14.55 -16.16 -6.48
C SER A 126 15.31 -17.48 -6.39
N SER A 127 16.44 -17.53 -5.69
CA SER A 127 17.31 -18.69 -5.58
C SER A 127 17.15 -19.44 -4.26
N GLU A 128 16.74 -18.75 -3.20
CA GLU A 128 16.57 -19.29 -1.85
C GLU A 128 15.24 -18.87 -1.27
N ARG A 129 14.81 -19.52 -0.18
CA ARG A 129 13.59 -19.13 0.51
C ARG A 129 13.72 -17.70 1.03
N ASN A 130 12.92 -16.79 0.48
CA ASN A 130 12.85 -15.41 0.93
C ASN A 130 12.42 -15.31 2.39
N GLU A 131 13.32 -14.88 3.27
CA GLU A 131 13.04 -14.69 4.69
C GLU A 131 12.14 -13.49 4.98
N LEU A 132 11.97 -12.59 4.03
CA LEU A 132 11.11 -11.40 4.11
C LEU A 132 9.76 -11.61 3.40
N GLY A 133 9.30 -12.87 3.32
CA GLY A 133 8.09 -13.23 2.62
C GLY A 133 6.82 -12.69 3.28
N ILE A 134 5.78 -12.57 2.45
CA ILE A 134 4.46 -12.05 2.84
C ILE A 134 3.78 -12.89 3.94
N GLU A 135 4.18 -14.15 4.14
CA GLU A 135 3.64 -15.03 5.16
C GLU A 135 3.80 -14.49 6.58
N HIS A 136 4.79 -13.62 6.82
CA HIS A 136 4.97 -12.99 8.13
C HIS A 136 3.85 -12.01 8.44
N TRP A 137 3.41 -11.24 7.45
CA TRP A 137 2.23 -10.38 7.60
C TRP A 137 0.93 -11.20 7.63
N ALA A 138 0.84 -12.25 6.80
CA ALA A 138 -0.32 -13.15 6.82
C ALA A 138 -0.52 -13.87 8.15
N ALA A 139 0.57 -14.23 8.85
CA ALA A 139 0.51 -14.86 10.17
C ALA A 139 0.00 -13.90 11.26
N ARG A 140 0.20 -12.60 11.07
CA ARG A 140 -0.18 -11.56 12.04
C ARG A 140 -1.52 -10.90 11.68
N GLY A 141 -1.78 -10.69 10.39
CA GLY A 141 -2.77 -9.75 9.87
C GLY A 141 -2.28 -8.30 9.89
N ILE A 142 -2.86 -7.47 9.03
CA ILE A 142 -2.68 -6.01 9.01
C ILE A 142 -4.00 -5.41 9.48
N VAL A 143 -4.11 -5.19 10.79
CA VAL A 143 -5.36 -4.73 11.44
C VAL A 143 -5.07 -3.54 12.33
N GLY A 144 -5.82 -2.44 12.16
CA GLY A 144 -5.64 -1.22 12.94
C GLY A 144 -6.60 -0.12 12.51
N ARG A 145 -6.38 1.10 13.00
CA ARG A 145 -7.14 2.26 12.54
C ARG A 145 -6.70 2.63 11.13
N GLY A 146 -7.63 2.58 10.17
CA GLY A 146 -7.48 3.15 8.84
C GLY A 146 -7.84 4.63 8.85
N VAL A 147 -7.09 5.43 8.11
CA VAL A 147 -7.38 6.85 7.86
C VAL A 147 -7.39 7.07 6.36
N LEU A 148 -8.56 7.40 5.81
CA LEU A 148 -8.68 7.74 4.39
C LEU A 148 -8.38 9.21 4.16
N VAL A 149 -7.39 9.49 3.30
CA VAL A 149 -7.01 10.84 2.85
C VAL A 149 -7.44 11.00 1.38
N ASP A 150 -8.54 11.71 1.16
CA ASP A 150 -9.10 11.96 -0.19
C ASP A 150 -8.39 13.14 -0.84
N VAL A 151 -7.19 12.89 -1.38
CA VAL A 151 -6.35 13.91 -2.01
C VAL A 151 -7.00 14.46 -3.27
N ALA A 152 -7.64 13.59 -4.08
CA ALA A 152 -8.31 14.01 -5.30
C ALA A 152 -9.38 15.08 -5.01
N ALA A 153 -10.24 14.83 -4.03
CA ALA A 153 -11.26 15.80 -3.64
C ALA A 153 -10.66 17.06 -2.98
N SER A 154 -9.59 16.92 -2.20
CA SER A 154 -8.90 18.06 -1.58
C SER A 154 -8.31 19.00 -2.63
N LEU A 155 -7.57 18.46 -3.61
CA LEU A 155 -6.97 19.25 -4.68
C LEU A 155 -8.03 19.90 -5.56
N ALA A 156 -9.12 19.20 -5.90
CA ALA A 156 -10.21 19.76 -6.66
C ALA A 156 -10.85 20.96 -5.94
N ARG A 157 -11.14 20.86 -4.63
CA ARG A 157 -11.67 21.98 -3.83
C ARG A 157 -10.72 23.18 -3.75
N ARG A 158 -9.43 22.94 -3.86
CA ARG A 158 -8.38 23.99 -3.86
C ARG A 158 -8.13 24.59 -5.25
N GLY A 159 -8.97 24.26 -6.25
CA GLY A 159 -8.82 24.75 -7.62
C GLY A 159 -7.64 24.14 -8.37
N ARG A 160 -7.16 22.98 -7.95
CA ARG A 160 -6.08 22.18 -8.57
C ARG A 160 -6.56 20.78 -8.96
N PRO A 161 -7.65 20.66 -9.77
CA PRO A 161 -8.08 19.36 -10.25
C PRO A 161 -6.99 18.75 -11.14
N PHE A 162 -6.88 17.44 -11.13
CA PHE A 162 -5.92 16.72 -11.97
C PHE A 162 -6.59 15.45 -12.54
N ASP A 163 -6.00 14.92 -13.61
CA ASP A 163 -6.35 13.62 -14.14
C ASP A 163 -5.54 12.55 -13.39
N ALA A 164 -6.23 11.63 -12.69
CA ALA A 164 -5.58 10.58 -11.92
C ALA A 164 -4.81 9.56 -12.79
N LEU A 165 -5.11 9.49 -14.09
CA LEU A 165 -4.39 8.66 -15.05
C LEU A 165 -3.16 9.35 -15.65
N SER A 166 -2.92 10.63 -15.33
CA SER A 166 -1.77 11.41 -15.80
C SER A 166 -0.73 11.59 -14.69
N PRO A 167 0.56 11.73 -15.04
CA PRO A 167 1.61 11.88 -14.03
C PRO A 167 1.49 13.23 -13.31
N THR A 168 0.87 13.20 -12.14
CA THR A 168 0.75 14.34 -11.23
C THR A 168 1.39 13.99 -9.90
N VAL A 169 2.34 14.83 -9.47
CA VAL A 169 3.04 14.64 -8.20
C VAL A 169 2.17 15.15 -7.05
N ILE A 170 1.91 14.29 -6.08
CA ILE A 170 1.25 14.60 -4.81
C ILE A 170 2.33 14.71 -3.74
N THR A 171 2.41 15.87 -3.08
CA THR A 171 3.42 16.15 -2.06
C THR A 171 2.92 15.86 -0.65
N ALA A 172 3.83 15.77 0.33
CA ALA A 172 3.48 15.70 1.75
C ALA A 172 2.58 16.88 2.19
N ALA A 173 2.83 18.08 1.67
CA ALA A 173 1.98 19.24 1.94
C ALA A 173 0.55 19.09 1.38
N ASP A 174 0.37 18.35 0.29
CA ASP A 174 -0.98 18.04 -0.23
C ASP A 174 -1.71 17.04 0.68
N LEU A 175 -0.98 16.09 1.30
CA LEU A 175 -1.51 15.18 2.32
C LEU A 175 -1.94 15.95 3.59
N ASP A 176 -1.08 16.84 4.10
CA ASP A 176 -1.40 17.69 5.26
C ASP A 176 -2.65 18.55 4.99
N ALA A 177 -2.71 19.16 3.82
CA ALA A 177 -3.86 19.97 3.45
C ALA A 177 -5.16 19.15 3.29
N ALA A 178 -5.06 17.90 2.85
CA ALA A 178 -6.22 17.00 2.76
C ALA A 178 -6.69 16.57 4.16
N LEU A 179 -5.76 16.16 5.03
CA LEU A 179 -6.05 15.84 6.44
C LEU A 179 -6.71 17.02 7.17
N ALA A 180 -6.15 18.21 7.05
CA ALA A 180 -6.70 19.43 7.64
C ALA A 180 -8.12 19.73 7.12
N ALA A 181 -8.34 19.60 5.81
CA ALA A 181 -9.65 19.82 5.18
C ALA A 181 -10.71 18.79 5.59
N GLN A 182 -10.27 17.59 6.00
CA GLN A 182 -11.11 16.51 6.52
C GLN A 182 -11.29 16.59 8.04
N GLY A 183 -10.59 17.47 8.73
CA GLY A 183 -10.60 17.56 10.19
C GLY A 183 -10.05 16.30 10.87
N THR A 184 -9.12 15.60 10.20
CA THR A 184 -8.59 14.31 10.64
C THR A 184 -7.10 14.41 10.89
N THR A 185 -6.61 13.70 11.90
CA THR A 185 -5.18 13.63 12.25
C THR A 185 -4.72 12.18 12.24
N LEU A 186 -3.45 11.98 11.91
CA LEU A 186 -2.78 10.70 12.04
C LEU A 186 -2.36 10.44 13.48
N ALA A 187 -2.31 9.17 13.84
CA ALA A 187 -1.72 8.68 15.08
C ALA A 187 -0.76 7.52 14.77
N THR A 188 0.17 7.30 15.70
CA THR A 188 1.12 6.19 15.57
C THR A 188 0.41 4.86 15.37
N GLY A 189 0.78 4.13 14.32
CA GLY A 189 0.23 2.83 13.97
C GLY A 189 -1.03 2.90 13.10
N ASP A 190 -1.37 4.06 12.53
CA ASP A 190 -2.43 4.13 11.54
C ASP A 190 -2.06 3.43 10.25
N VAL A 191 -3.06 2.89 9.55
CA VAL A 191 -2.98 2.51 8.15
C VAL A 191 -3.44 3.71 7.33
N LEU A 192 -2.48 4.38 6.68
CA LEU A 192 -2.74 5.54 5.83
C LEU A 192 -3.25 5.10 4.47
N CYS A 193 -4.50 5.42 4.16
CA CYS A 193 -5.14 5.13 2.89
C CYS A 193 -5.25 6.42 2.06
N VAL A 194 -4.56 6.49 0.93
CA VAL A 194 -4.52 7.68 0.07
C VAL A 194 -5.33 7.44 -1.20
N ARG A 195 -6.39 8.23 -1.38
CA ARG A 195 -7.21 8.20 -2.58
C ARG A 195 -6.75 9.25 -3.58
N THR A 196 -6.17 8.81 -4.69
CA THR A 196 -5.82 9.63 -5.85
C THR A 196 -6.96 9.75 -6.86
N GLY A 197 -7.95 8.83 -6.80
CA GLY A 197 -9.05 8.72 -7.75
C GLY A 197 -8.73 7.84 -8.96
N TRP A 198 -7.61 7.13 -8.95
CA TRP A 198 -7.17 6.30 -10.07
C TRP A 198 -8.20 5.20 -10.41
N VAL A 199 -8.71 4.47 -9.42
CA VAL A 199 -9.69 3.40 -9.64
C VAL A 199 -10.95 3.92 -10.33
N GLY A 200 -11.48 5.06 -9.86
CA GLY A 200 -12.64 5.69 -10.46
C GLY A 200 -12.40 6.11 -11.91
N ALA A 201 -11.24 6.72 -12.19
CA ALA A 201 -10.86 7.14 -13.54
C ALA A 201 -10.61 5.92 -14.46
N TYR A 202 -9.90 4.89 -13.99
CA TYR A 202 -9.64 3.68 -14.78
C TYR A 202 -10.93 2.95 -15.17
N ARG A 203 -11.90 2.86 -14.27
CA ARG A 203 -13.22 2.25 -14.58
C ARG A 203 -14.00 2.95 -15.67
N GLN A 204 -13.75 4.26 -15.90
CA GLN A 204 -14.39 5.03 -16.98
C GLN A 204 -13.75 4.80 -18.35
N LEU A 205 -12.56 4.17 -18.41
CA LEU A 205 -11.92 3.87 -19.67
C LEU A 205 -12.71 2.83 -20.47
N THR A 206 -12.82 3.05 -21.79
CA THR A 206 -13.30 2.02 -22.71
C THR A 206 -12.29 0.87 -22.81
N ALA A 207 -12.72 -0.32 -23.28
CA ALA A 207 -11.83 -1.45 -23.47
C ALA A 207 -10.61 -1.09 -24.36
N ALA A 208 -10.82 -0.35 -25.45
CA ALA A 208 -9.72 0.10 -26.31
C ALA A 208 -8.75 1.05 -25.59
N ALA A 209 -9.29 1.96 -24.75
CA ALA A 209 -8.46 2.86 -23.97
C ALA A 209 -7.66 2.14 -22.87
N ARG A 210 -8.22 1.08 -22.26
CA ARG A 210 -7.51 0.23 -21.28
C ARG A 210 -6.35 -0.51 -21.93
N ILE A 211 -6.53 -1.04 -23.15
CA ILE A 211 -5.44 -1.68 -23.90
C ILE A 211 -4.31 -0.69 -24.15
N ALA A 212 -4.60 0.50 -24.65
CA ALA A 212 -3.58 1.53 -24.87
C ALA A 212 -2.91 1.98 -23.57
N TYR A 213 -3.68 2.10 -22.48
CA TYR A 213 -3.16 2.46 -21.16
C TYR A 213 -2.20 1.40 -20.61
N ALA A 214 -2.49 0.12 -20.79
CA ALA A 214 -1.64 -0.97 -20.29
C ALA A 214 -0.27 -1.05 -20.97
N GLU A 215 -0.13 -0.52 -22.22
CA GLU A 215 1.15 -0.45 -22.95
C GLU A 215 2.12 0.56 -22.30
N ALA A 216 1.60 1.68 -21.78
CA ALA A 216 2.40 2.73 -21.17
C ALA A 216 1.61 3.37 -19.98
N PRO A 217 1.45 2.65 -18.87
CA PRO A 217 0.64 3.14 -17.76
C PRO A 217 1.29 4.36 -17.11
N THR A 218 0.45 5.35 -16.83
CA THR A 218 0.81 6.56 -16.11
C THR A 218 -0.18 6.81 -14.97
N CYS A 219 0.25 7.42 -13.89
CA CYS A 219 -0.68 7.78 -12.82
C CYS A 219 -0.19 8.95 -11.97
N ALA A 220 -1.14 9.66 -11.40
CA ALA A 220 -0.87 10.53 -10.27
C ALA A 220 -0.45 9.69 -9.05
N GLY A 221 0.50 10.18 -8.28
CA GLY A 221 0.97 9.48 -7.10
C GLY A 221 1.87 10.34 -6.22
N LEU A 222 2.30 9.77 -5.11
CA LEU A 222 3.13 10.47 -4.14
C LEU A 222 4.49 10.85 -4.75
N SER A 223 5.05 11.95 -4.27
CA SER A 223 6.41 12.36 -4.60
C SER A 223 7.41 11.33 -4.09
N ALA A 224 8.37 10.93 -4.92
CA ALA A 224 9.48 10.06 -4.51
C ALA A 224 10.57 10.80 -3.71
N ALA A 225 10.42 12.10 -3.46
CA ALA A 225 11.39 12.89 -2.71
C ALA A 225 11.54 12.40 -1.26
N GLU A 226 12.73 12.62 -0.69
CA GLU A 226 13.01 12.29 0.71
C GLU A 226 12.01 12.93 1.70
N ALA A 227 11.53 14.13 1.39
CA ALA A 227 10.54 14.82 2.22
C ALA A 227 9.26 14.01 2.43
N THR A 228 8.83 13.21 1.42
CA THR A 228 7.67 12.30 1.56
C THR A 228 8.01 11.12 2.46
N ALA A 229 9.17 10.51 2.30
CA ALA A 229 9.61 9.40 3.14
C ALA A 229 9.77 9.85 4.60
N ARG A 230 10.34 11.02 4.83
CA ARG A 230 10.44 11.69 6.14
C ARG A 230 9.07 11.88 6.77
N TRP A 231 8.15 12.49 6.03
CA TRP A 231 6.80 12.78 6.52
C TRP A 231 6.08 11.48 6.93
N LEU A 232 6.16 10.43 6.11
CA LEU A 232 5.56 9.12 6.42
C LEU A 232 6.19 8.48 7.66
N TRP A 233 7.52 8.53 7.77
CA TRP A 233 8.22 7.97 8.92
C TRP A 233 7.88 8.71 10.20
N ASP A 234 7.96 10.04 10.20
CA ASP A 234 7.70 10.88 11.39
C ASP A 234 6.21 10.86 11.79
N ALA A 235 5.29 10.58 10.88
CA ALA A 235 3.89 10.30 11.20
C ALA A 235 3.69 8.92 11.86
N HIS A 236 4.71 8.06 11.86
CA HIS A 236 4.70 6.72 12.45
C HIS A 236 3.53 5.86 11.96
N VAL A 237 3.18 5.94 10.67
CA VAL A 237 2.13 5.09 10.10
C VAL A 237 2.63 3.65 9.93
N ALA A 238 1.75 2.69 10.13
CA ALA A 238 2.09 1.27 10.09
C ALA A 238 2.10 0.71 8.65
N ALA A 239 1.30 1.30 7.77
CA ALA A 239 1.22 0.93 6.37
C ALA A 239 0.76 2.12 5.55
N LEU A 240 1.18 2.17 4.29
CA LEU A 240 0.71 3.11 3.29
C LEU A 240 -0.03 2.34 2.20
N VAL A 241 -1.27 2.73 1.93
CA VAL A 241 -2.17 2.06 0.98
C VAL A 241 -2.71 3.10 0.01
N CYS A 242 -2.54 2.89 -1.29
CA CYS A 242 -3.00 3.81 -2.33
C CYS A 242 -3.95 3.10 -3.31
N ASP A 243 -4.82 3.89 -3.96
CA ASP A 243 -5.69 3.38 -5.02
C ASP A 243 -5.03 3.37 -6.41
N ASN A 244 -3.86 3.98 -6.57
CA ASN A 244 -3.08 3.96 -7.80
C ASN A 244 -2.14 2.73 -7.89
N PRO A 245 -1.62 2.39 -9.09
CA PRO A 245 -0.87 1.15 -9.31
C PRO A 245 0.61 1.18 -8.91
N ALA A 246 1.08 2.24 -8.26
CA ALA A 246 2.50 2.40 -7.95
C ALA A 246 2.79 3.26 -6.71
N VAL A 247 1.78 3.57 -5.87
CA VAL A 247 1.92 4.50 -4.74
C VAL A 247 2.48 5.86 -5.17
N GLU A 248 3.67 5.87 -5.78
CA GLU A 248 4.34 7.06 -6.32
C GLU A 248 3.87 7.39 -7.75
N VAL A 249 4.19 8.59 -8.20
CA VAL A 249 3.86 9.04 -9.56
C VAL A 249 4.54 8.18 -10.63
N VAL A 250 3.82 7.84 -11.70
CA VAL A 250 4.35 7.10 -12.85
C VAL A 250 4.15 7.92 -14.13
N PRO A 251 5.21 8.09 -14.96
CA PRO A 251 6.60 7.72 -14.71
C PRO A 251 7.23 8.57 -13.60
N GLY A 252 8.13 7.95 -12.83
CA GLY A 252 8.94 8.66 -11.83
C GLY A 252 10.05 9.49 -12.48
N ASP A 253 10.59 10.46 -11.73
CA ASP A 253 11.76 11.23 -12.11
C ASP A 253 13.04 10.54 -11.58
N PRO A 254 13.93 10.04 -12.45
CA PRO A 254 15.18 9.40 -12.02
C PRO A 254 16.09 10.30 -11.17
N ALA A 255 16.00 11.64 -11.33
CA ALA A 255 16.77 12.59 -10.53
C ALA A 255 16.26 12.69 -9.08
N VAL A 256 14.97 12.44 -8.86
CA VAL A 256 14.34 12.39 -7.51
C VAL A 256 14.53 11.03 -6.86
N GLY A 257 14.53 9.95 -7.64
CA GLY A 257 14.66 8.58 -7.19
C GLY A 257 13.34 7.82 -7.15
N SER A 258 13.20 6.84 -6.24
CA SER A 258 12.00 5.99 -6.09
C SER A 258 11.55 5.95 -4.64
N LEU A 259 10.27 6.17 -4.43
CA LEU A 259 9.66 6.09 -3.10
C LEU A 259 9.65 4.65 -2.58
N HIS A 260 9.38 3.66 -3.45
CA HIS A 260 9.46 2.24 -3.10
C HIS A 260 10.83 1.86 -2.52
N ARG A 261 11.92 2.33 -3.16
CA ARG A 261 13.29 2.05 -2.68
C ARG A 261 13.62 2.74 -1.35
N ARG A 262 12.94 3.83 -1.03
CA ARG A 262 13.07 4.49 0.27
C ARG A 262 12.24 3.77 1.33
N LEU A 263 11.00 3.41 0.98
CA LEU A 263 10.04 2.90 1.96
C LEU A 263 10.24 1.43 2.28
N ILE A 264 10.29 0.54 1.28
CA ILE A 264 10.31 -0.91 1.52
C ILE A 264 11.64 -1.36 2.11
N PRO A 265 12.78 -1.26 1.39
CA PRO A 265 14.03 -1.84 1.89
C PRO A 265 14.71 -1.01 2.97
N LEU A 266 14.50 0.32 3.02
CA LEU A 266 15.20 1.17 3.97
C LEU A 266 14.38 1.46 5.23
N LEU A 267 13.08 1.73 5.09
CA LEU A 267 12.22 2.11 6.23
C LEU A 267 11.27 0.99 6.69
N GLY A 268 11.20 -0.12 5.96
CA GLY A 268 10.40 -1.30 6.36
C GLY A 268 8.89 -1.10 6.23
N PHE A 269 8.43 -0.21 5.33
CA PHE A 269 7.01 0.04 5.13
C PHE A 269 6.30 -1.11 4.42
N ALA A 270 5.09 -1.41 4.88
CA ALA A 270 4.11 -2.16 4.11
C ALA A 270 3.44 -1.22 3.11
N LEU A 271 3.55 -1.53 1.81
CA LEU A 271 2.89 -0.78 0.75
C LEU A 271 1.73 -1.57 0.17
N GLY A 272 0.59 -0.88 -0.02
CA GLY A 272 -0.58 -1.41 -0.69
C GLY A 272 -0.92 -0.57 -1.92
N GLU A 273 -1.31 -1.24 -3.02
CA GLU A 273 -1.58 -0.62 -4.31
C GLU A 273 -2.92 -1.07 -4.89
N MET A 274 -3.50 -0.22 -5.73
CA MET A 274 -4.76 -0.48 -6.44
C MET A 274 -5.92 -0.86 -5.50
N PHE A 275 -5.97 -0.27 -4.31
CA PHE A 275 -7.10 -0.45 -3.40
C PHE A 275 -8.31 0.34 -3.87
N ASP A 276 -9.50 -0.25 -3.77
CA ASP A 276 -10.74 0.41 -4.17
C ASP A 276 -11.30 1.27 -3.03
N PHE A 277 -11.02 2.56 -3.06
CA PHE A 277 -11.53 3.50 -2.08
C PHE A 277 -12.80 4.25 -2.52
N GLU A 278 -13.38 3.95 -3.68
CA GLU A 278 -14.50 4.73 -4.22
C GLU A 278 -15.73 4.70 -3.30
N THR A 279 -16.16 3.50 -2.91
CA THR A 279 -17.30 3.33 -1.98
C THR A 279 -16.94 3.88 -0.59
N LEU A 280 -15.76 3.59 -0.07
CA LEU A 280 -15.31 4.06 1.23
C LEU A 280 -15.30 5.59 1.30
N ALA A 281 -14.75 6.27 0.27
CA ALA A 281 -14.69 7.73 0.22
C ALA A 281 -16.10 8.36 0.22
N GLN A 282 -17.06 7.74 -0.47
CA GLN A 282 -18.44 8.19 -0.43
C GLN A 282 -19.04 8.06 0.97
N ARG A 283 -18.81 6.91 1.65
CA ARG A 283 -19.31 6.67 3.02
C ARG A 283 -18.68 7.63 4.02
N CYS A 284 -17.35 7.78 3.99
CA CYS A 284 -16.64 8.73 4.86
C CYS A 284 -17.16 10.16 4.69
N ARG A 285 -17.40 10.58 3.45
CA ARG A 285 -17.92 11.92 3.13
C ARG A 285 -19.32 12.16 3.70
N VAL A 286 -20.21 11.15 3.59
CA VAL A 286 -21.58 11.22 4.14
C VAL A 286 -21.56 11.26 5.67
N ARG A 287 -20.66 10.48 6.30
CA ARG A 287 -20.52 10.43 7.78
C ARG A 287 -19.80 11.65 8.35
N GLY A 288 -18.98 12.34 7.57
CA GLY A 288 -18.05 13.35 8.08
C GLY A 288 -16.92 12.75 8.94
N ASP A 289 -16.66 11.43 8.84
CA ASP A 289 -15.63 10.71 9.57
C ASP A 289 -14.80 9.89 8.58
N TRP A 290 -13.50 10.05 8.62
CA TRP A 290 -12.53 9.47 7.68
C TRP A 290 -11.72 8.33 8.30
N THR A 291 -12.17 7.86 9.46
CA THR A 291 -11.54 6.76 10.19
C THR A 291 -12.43 5.52 10.23
N PHE A 292 -11.80 4.35 10.29
CA PHE A 292 -12.47 3.05 10.28
C PHE A 292 -11.53 1.99 10.84
N LEU A 293 -12.05 0.82 11.18
CA LEU A 293 -11.23 -0.36 11.41
C LEU A 293 -10.79 -0.93 10.07
N PHE A 294 -9.49 -0.83 9.76
CA PHE A 294 -8.86 -1.49 8.62
C PHE A 294 -8.52 -2.93 9.00
N SER A 295 -8.84 -3.88 8.14
CA SER A 295 -8.50 -5.30 8.33
C SER A 295 -8.08 -5.92 7.01
N ALA A 296 -6.87 -6.45 6.95
CA ALA A 296 -6.39 -7.23 5.79
C ALA A 296 -5.68 -8.51 6.23
N ALA A 297 -5.89 -9.56 5.45
CA ALA A 297 -5.24 -10.85 5.63
C ALA A 297 -4.57 -11.29 4.31
N PRO A 298 -3.32 -10.89 4.06
CA PRO A 298 -2.57 -11.33 2.90
C PRO A 298 -2.53 -12.86 2.79
N LEU A 299 -2.32 -13.38 1.59
CA LEU A 299 -2.14 -14.82 1.38
C LEU A 299 -0.89 -15.32 2.12
N LYS A 300 -1.01 -16.47 2.78
CA LYS A 300 0.13 -17.07 3.49
C LYS A 300 1.02 -17.88 2.53
N VAL A 301 1.68 -17.16 1.62
CA VAL A 301 2.60 -17.74 0.62
C VAL A 301 4.02 -17.69 1.16
N PRO A 302 4.62 -18.84 1.56
CA PRO A 302 5.98 -18.85 2.08
C PRO A 302 6.98 -18.28 1.07
N GLY A 303 7.73 -17.26 1.50
CA GLY A 303 8.71 -16.58 0.66
C GLY A 303 8.11 -15.65 -0.42
N GLY A 304 6.78 -15.47 -0.45
CA GLY A 304 6.12 -14.62 -1.43
C GLY A 304 6.51 -13.15 -1.30
N VAL A 305 6.74 -12.46 -2.42
CA VAL A 305 7.13 -11.04 -2.44
C VAL A 305 5.93 -10.10 -2.53
N GLY A 306 4.73 -10.63 -2.57
CA GLY A 306 3.48 -9.87 -2.57
C GLY A 306 2.26 -10.75 -2.37
N SER A 307 1.08 -10.16 -2.28
CA SER A 307 -0.21 -10.82 -2.09
C SER A 307 -1.34 -9.94 -2.60
N PRO A 308 -2.47 -10.50 -3.04
CA PRO A 308 -3.73 -9.75 -3.08
C PRO A 308 -4.04 -9.04 -1.76
N GLY A 309 -4.78 -7.95 -1.85
CA GLY A 309 -5.09 -7.08 -0.72
C GLY A 309 -5.81 -7.79 0.42
N ASN A 310 -6.90 -8.49 0.09
CA ASN A 310 -7.83 -9.13 1.03
C ASN A 310 -8.20 -8.19 2.18
N ALA A 311 -8.66 -6.99 1.82
CA ALA A 311 -8.83 -5.91 2.77
C ALA A 311 -10.28 -5.42 2.89
N LEU A 312 -10.63 -5.06 4.10
CA LEU A 312 -11.94 -4.52 4.48
C LEU A 312 -11.78 -3.24 5.29
N ALA A 313 -12.69 -2.29 5.09
CA ALA A 313 -12.98 -1.21 6.02
C ALA A 313 -14.26 -1.55 6.78
N ILE A 314 -14.22 -1.45 8.11
CA ILE A 314 -15.38 -1.67 9.00
C ILE A 314 -15.62 -0.36 9.75
N MET A 315 -16.82 0.23 9.55
CA MET A 315 -17.13 1.60 9.94
C MET A 315 -17.94 1.70 11.22
#